data_1274319aba73321e1d752cf1a63caf59
#
_entry.id   1274319aba73321e1d752cf1a63caf59
#
_cell.length_a   1.000
_cell.length_b   1.000
_cell.length_c   1.000
_cell.angle_alpha   90.00
_cell.angle_beta   90.00
_cell.angle_gamma   90.00
#
_symmetry.space_group_name_H-M   'P 1'
#
loop_
_entity.id
_entity.type
_entity.pdbx_description
1 polymer ?
#
loop_
_entity_poly.entity_id
_entity_poly.type
_entity_poly.pdbx_seq_one_letter_code
_entity_poly.pdbx_strand_id
1 'polypeptide(L)'
;DATYIEPVEWQSLEKIIEKEKPDAILPTMGGQTGLNVSLELAKRGILEKHSVEMIGATREAIDNAEDREKFDNCMKELGLETPRSGFAHSMEDAWKVYKDIGLPCVIRPSFTMGGTGGGIAYNLKEFEEICMNGLKLSPTKELLIDESLVGWKEFEMEVVRDKNDNCIIVCSIENVDPMGVHTGDSITVAPAQTLTDKEYQEMRDASFKVLRRIGVETGGSNVQFAQNPETGRLVVIEMNPRVSRSSALASKATGFPIAKVAALLAVGYTLDELKNDITDGKTPASFEPTIDYVVTKIPRFNFEKFPETDPRLTTQMKSVGEVMAIGRNFQESFQKAIRSMENGLVGLSSILKENEGNGALKLELSTPGESRLWFIADAFRRGWSMQEIFDSCQVDK
;
A
#
# COMPACT_ATOMS: atom_id res chain seq x y z
N ASP A 1 -32.99 -0.88 -9.25
CA ASP A 1 -31.89 -0.08 -8.76
C ASP A 1 -31.38 0.84 -9.86
N ALA A 2 -30.74 1.95 -9.51
CA ALA A 2 -30.31 2.99 -10.43
C ALA A 2 -28.76 3.10 -10.47
N THR A 3 -28.24 3.45 -11.65
CA THR A 3 -26.83 3.79 -11.85
C THR A 3 -26.75 5.23 -12.35
N TYR A 4 -25.87 6.01 -11.76
CA TYR A 4 -25.61 7.40 -12.12
C TYR A 4 -24.19 7.53 -12.66
N ILE A 5 -24.05 8.07 -13.86
CA ILE A 5 -22.76 8.38 -14.49
C ILE A 5 -22.58 9.89 -14.39
N GLU A 6 -22.11 10.34 -13.24
CA GLU A 6 -21.96 11.75 -12.87
C GLU A 6 -20.60 11.99 -12.25
N PRO A 7 -20.12 13.24 -12.16
CA PRO A 7 -18.93 13.56 -11.39
C PRO A 7 -19.07 13.10 -9.94
N VAL A 8 -18.01 12.45 -9.42
CA VAL A 8 -17.98 11.99 -8.02
C VAL A 8 -17.58 13.16 -7.13
N GLU A 9 -18.52 14.07 -6.94
CA GLU A 9 -18.38 15.28 -6.12
C GLU A 9 -19.65 15.48 -5.27
N TRP A 10 -19.53 16.22 -4.15
CA TRP A 10 -20.61 16.35 -3.18
C TRP A 10 -21.90 16.94 -3.78
N GLN A 11 -21.79 17.88 -4.75
CA GLN A 11 -22.95 18.52 -5.37
C GLN A 11 -23.80 17.53 -6.17
N SER A 12 -23.16 16.65 -6.91
CA SER A 12 -23.82 15.60 -7.68
C SER A 12 -24.44 14.55 -6.76
N LEU A 13 -23.68 14.15 -5.72
CA LEU A 13 -24.16 13.16 -4.76
C LEU A 13 -25.32 13.69 -3.90
N GLU A 14 -25.32 14.96 -3.50
CA GLU A 14 -26.47 15.55 -2.77
C GLU A 14 -27.75 15.45 -3.58
N LYS A 15 -27.73 15.77 -4.88
CA LYS A 15 -28.90 15.64 -5.77
C LYS A 15 -29.36 14.18 -5.91
N ILE A 16 -28.43 13.25 -5.96
CA ILE A 16 -28.75 11.82 -6.02
C ILE A 16 -29.39 11.37 -4.71
N ILE A 17 -28.84 11.78 -3.56
CA ILE A 17 -29.39 11.49 -2.23
C ILE A 17 -30.80 12.07 -2.09
N GLU A 18 -31.03 13.32 -2.53
CA GLU A 18 -32.37 13.94 -2.52
C GLU A 18 -33.41 13.17 -3.34
N LYS A 19 -32.94 12.63 -4.48
CA LYS A 19 -33.80 11.87 -5.40
C LYS A 19 -34.11 10.46 -4.91
N GLU A 20 -33.03 9.71 -4.55
CA GLU A 20 -33.13 8.28 -4.24
C GLU A 20 -33.46 8.00 -2.76
N LYS A 21 -33.18 8.96 -1.88
CA LYS A 21 -33.39 8.88 -0.42
C LYS A 21 -32.89 7.58 0.19
N PRO A 22 -31.60 7.27 0.02
CA PRO A 22 -31.00 6.07 0.60
C PRO A 22 -30.97 6.18 2.13
N ASP A 23 -31.09 5.05 2.82
CA ASP A 23 -30.91 4.99 4.28
C ASP A 23 -29.44 5.05 4.69
N ALA A 24 -28.53 4.59 3.81
CA ALA A 24 -27.11 4.53 4.10
C ALA A 24 -26.21 4.79 2.87
N ILE A 25 -24.95 5.18 3.13
CA ILE A 25 -23.88 5.27 2.15
C ILE A 25 -22.73 4.34 2.55
N LEU A 26 -22.21 3.56 1.60
CA LEU A 26 -21.07 2.66 1.78
C LEU A 26 -19.82 3.17 1.04
N PRO A 27 -18.99 4.01 1.67
CA PRO A 27 -17.84 4.64 1.01
C PRO A 27 -16.68 3.69 0.75
N THR A 28 -16.55 2.63 1.56
CA THR A 28 -15.39 1.73 1.58
C THR A 28 -15.21 0.87 0.32
N MET A 29 -16.21 0.86 -0.57
CA MET A 29 -16.17 0.19 -1.88
C MET A 29 -15.79 1.12 -3.04
N GLY A 30 -15.74 2.43 -2.81
CA GLY A 30 -15.47 3.46 -3.82
C GLY A 30 -14.01 3.91 -3.92
N GLY A 31 -13.07 3.19 -3.29
CA GLY A 31 -11.67 3.61 -3.21
C GLY A 31 -11.50 4.94 -2.46
N GLN A 32 -10.36 5.60 -2.66
CA GLN A 32 -10.07 6.88 -2.01
C GLN A 32 -11.07 7.98 -2.37
N THR A 33 -11.53 7.99 -3.63
CA THR A 33 -12.53 8.97 -4.09
C THR A 33 -13.84 8.82 -3.33
N GLY A 34 -14.29 7.57 -3.09
CA GLY A 34 -15.48 7.28 -2.30
C GLY A 34 -15.36 7.76 -0.86
N LEU A 35 -14.22 7.51 -0.20
CA LEU A 35 -13.96 8.00 1.15
C LEU A 35 -13.98 9.53 1.21
N ASN A 36 -13.23 10.19 0.34
CA ASN A 36 -13.08 11.65 0.34
C ASN A 36 -14.42 12.37 0.15
N VAL A 37 -15.22 11.92 -0.83
CA VAL A 37 -16.52 12.56 -1.08
C VAL A 37 -17.52 12.30 0.04
N SER A 38 -17.47 11.13 0.67
CA SER A 38 -18.35 10.82 1.82
C SER A 38 -17.99 11.65 3.05
N LEU A 39 -16.69 11.88 3.31
CA LEU A 39 -16.23 12.81 4.34
C LEU A 39 -16.70 14.25 4.05
N GLU A 40 -16.65 14.68 2.78
CA GLU A 40 -17.11 16.00 2.38
C GLU A 40 -18.63 16.17 2.59
N LEU A 41 -19.43 15.15 2.25
CA LEU A 41 -20.87 15.13 2.53
C LEU A 41 -21.16 15.22 4.03
N ALA A 42 -20.42 14.47 4.85
CA ALA A 42 -20.56 14.50 6.30
C ALA A 42 -20.15 15.85 6.89
N LYS A 43 -19.01 16.43 6.45
CA LYS A 43 -18.53 17.75 6.90
C LYS A 43 -19.53 18.87 6.59
N ARG A 44 -20.27 18.76 5.48
CA ARG A 44 -21.29 19.73 5.06
C ARG A 44 -22.66 19.51 5.71
N GLY A 45 -22.81 18.48 6.54
CA GLY A 45 -24.09 18.13 7.17
C GLY A 45 -25.14 17.57 6.21
N ILE A 46 -24.73 17.18 4.98
CA ILE A 46 -25.66 16.65 3.96
C ILE A 46 -26.20 15.28 4.38
N LEU A 47 -25.36 14.42 4.94
CA LEU A 47 -25.79 13.11 5.42
C LEU A 47 -26.80 13.24 6.56
N GLU A 48 -26.56 14.13 7.51
CA GLU A 48 -27.50 14.43 8.62
C GLU A 48 -28.82 15.02 8.12
N LYS A 49 -28.76 15.98 7.19
CA LYS A 49 -29.93 16.62 6.57
C LYS A 49 -30.89 15.60 5.94
N HIS A 50 -30.33 14.55 5.34
CA HIS A 50 -31.10 13.53 4.64
C HIS A 50 -31.27 12.23 5.42
N SER A 51 -30.80 12.16 6.68
CA SER A 51 -30.83 10.97 7.54
C SER A 51 -30.13 9.75 6.92
N VAL A 52 -28.98 9.98 6.25
CA VAL A 52 -28.17 8.94 5.61
C VAL A 52 -27.08 8.50 6.56
N GLU A 53 -27.05 7.21 6.91
CA GLU A 53 -26.01 6.61 7.75
C GLU A 53 -24.76 6.27 6.92
N MET A 54 -23.57 6.52 7.47
CA MET A 54 -22.31 6.07 6.88
C MET A 54 -21.97 4.69 7.43
N ILE A 55 -22.00 3.65 6.59
CA ILE A 55 -21.75 2.25 6.94
C ILE A 55 -20.40 1.76 6.37
N GLY A 56 -19.87 0.65 6.90
CA GLY A 56 -18.56 0.09 6.50
C GLY A 56 -17.38 0.73 7.22
N ALA A 57 -17.34 2.06 7.31
CA ALA A 57 -16.42 2.81 8.16
C ALA A 57 -17.09 4.12 8.59
N THR A 58 -16.93 4.46 9.85
CA THR A 58 -17.43 5.74 10.39
C THR A 58 -16.53 6.90 9.96
N ARG A 59 -17.06 8.13 10.03
CA ARG A 59 -16.26 9.33 9.78
C ARG A 59 -15.01 9.37 10.67
N GLU A 60 -15.16 9.04 11.95
CA GLU A 60 -14.05 9.04 12.90
C GLU A 60 -12.99 8.00 12.54
N ALA A 61 -13.40 6.79 12.16
CA ALA A 61 -12.47 5.74 11.71
C ALA A 61 -11.69 6.17 10.47
N ILE A 62 -12.35 6.79 9.50
CA ILE A 62 -11.68 7.30 8.30
C ILE A 62 -10.71 8.45 8.66
N ASP A 63 -11.14 9.40 9.49
CA ASP A 63 -10.28 10.50 9.94
C ASP A 63 -9.04 9.98 10.71
N ASN A 64 -9.21 9.00 11.59
CA ASN A 64 -8.11 8.38 12.35
C ASN A 64 -7.11 7.61 11.45
N ALA A 65 -7.60 7.03 10.36
CA ALA A 65 -6.75 6.28 9.43
C ALA A 65 -6.03 7.17 8.42
N GLU A 66 -6.69 8.25 7.94
CA GLU A 66 -6.19 9.07 6.83
C GLU A 66 -5.41 10.30 7.29
N ASP A 67 -5.72 10.82 8.49
CA ASP A 67 -4.98 11.92 9.09
C ASP A 67 -3.71 11.39 9.76
N ARG A 68 -2.55 11.80 9.26
CA ARG A 68 -1.24 11.29 9.72
C ARG A 68 -0.98 11.52 11.19
N GLU A 69 -1.34 12.70 11.71
CA GLU A 69 -1.12 13.01 13.12
C GLU A 69 -2.02 12.16 14.01
N LYS A 70 -3.29 12.00 13.65
CA LYS A 70 -4.22 11.11 14.36
C LYS A 70 -3.78 9.67 14.30
N PHE A 71 -3.35 9.21 13.11
CA PHE A 71 -2.84 7.85 12.93
C PHE A 71 -1.62 7.58 13.81
N ASP A 72 -0.62 8.48 13.77
CA ASP A 72 0.58 8.39 14.59
C ASP A 72 0.26 8.37 16.09
N ASN A 73 -0.66 9.22 16.55
CA ASN A 73 -1.12 9.22 17.93
C ASN A 73 -1.81 7.90 18.29
N CYS A 74 -2.64 7.35 17.42
CA CYS A 74 -3.24 6.02 17.62
C CYS A 74 -2.19 4.93 17.75
N MET A 75 -1.15 4.94 16.92
CA MET A 75 -0.06 3.94 16.98
C MET A 75 0.75 4.07 18.27
N LYS A 76 1.07 5.30 18.69
CA LYS A 76 1.76 5.56 19.97
C LYS A 76 0.97 5.04 21.17
N GLU A 77 -0.35 5.23 21.22
CA GLU A 77 -1.22 4.70 22.28
C GLU A 77 -1.22 3.18 22.33
N LEU A 78 -1.04 2.51 21.19
CA LEU A 78 -0.93 1.05 21.09
C LEU A 78 0.48 0.53 21.39
N GLY A 79 1.46 1.41 21.57
CA GLY A 79 2.87 1.02 21.71
C GLY A 79 3.47 0.46 20.41
N LEU A 80 2.91 0.83 19.27
CA LEU A 80 3.41 0.48 17.94
C LEU A 80 4.27 1.62 17.39
N GLU A 81 5.34 1.26 16.70
CA GLU A 81 6.20 2.23 16.06
C GLU A 81 5.66 2.63 14.68
N THR A 82 5.79 3.92 14.37
CA THR A 82 5.66 4.52 13.04
C THR A 82 7.02 5.06 12.61
N PRO A 83 7.22 5.41 11.32
CA PRO A 83 8.40 6.18 10.92
C PRO A 83 8.54 7.44 11.78
N ARG A 84 9.76 7.72 12.25
CA ARG A 84 10.00 8.96 12.98
C ARG A 84 9.71 10.14 12.07
N SER A 85 8.94 11.09 12.54
CA SER A 85 8.48 12.21 11.73
C SER A 85 8.40 13.50 12.56
N GLY A 86 8.43 14.64 11.86
CA GLY A 86 8.22 15.93 12.49
C GLY A 86 7.69 16.95 11.49
N PHE A 87 6.87 17.86 11.99
CA PHE A 87 6.37 18.99 11.21
C PHE A 87 7.33 20.18 11.32
N ALA A 88 7.49 20.90 10.21
CA ALA A 88 8.30 22.11 10.14
C ALA A 88 7.54 23.21 9.40
N HIS A 89 7.40 24.38 10.03
CA HIS A 89 6.78 25.57 9.43
C HIS A 89 7.83 26.62 9.02
N SER A 90 9.08 26.34 9.32
CA SER A 90 10.24 27.16 9.00
C SER A 90 11.47 26.30 8.77
N MET A 91 12.51 26.88 8.19
CA MET A 91 13.82 26.20 8.09
C MET A 91 14.42 25.91 9.47
N GLU A 92 14.18 26.77 10.46
CA GLU A 92 14.65 26.52 11.83
C GLU A 92 13.99 25.26 12.42
N ASP A 93 12.69 25.06 12.21
CA ASP A 93 12.00 23.86 12.65
C ASP A 93 12.47 22.63 11.87
N ALA A 94 12.67 22.78 10.56
CA ALA A 94 13.21 21.69 9.73
C ALA A 94 14.57 21.20 10.24
N TRP A 95 15.46 22.11 10.66
CA TRP A 95 16.75 21.74 11.26
C TRP A 95 16.61 21.08 12.65
N LYS A 96 15.57 21.43 13.43
CA LYS A 96 15.28 20.72 14.69
C LYS A 96 14.85 19.28 14.40
N VAL A 97 13.91 19.09 13.46
CA VAL A 97 13.43 17.77 13.06
C VAL A 97 14.59 16.93 12.48
N TYR A 98 15.45 17.54 11.65
CA TYR A 98 16.62 16.85 11.11
C TYR A 98 17.54 16.26 12.19
N LYS A 99 17.73 16.95 13.33
CA LYS A 99 18.59 16.44 14.42
C LYS A 99 18.08 15.12 15.00
N ASP A 100 16.77 14.89 14.97
CA ASP A 100 16.14 13.69 15.50
C ASP A 100 16.05 12.57 14.44
N ILE A 101 15.82 12.95 13.18
CA ILE A 101 15.60 12.00 12.08
C ILE A 101 16.89 11.62 11.38
N GLY A 102 17.75 12.59 11.06
CA GLY A 102 18.97 12.37 10.27
C GLY A 102 18.70 12.22 8.77
N LEU A 103 19.66 11.62 8.07
CA LEU A 103 19.60 11.32 6.62
C LEU A 103 19.76 9.83 6.38
N PRO A 104 19.18 9.30 5.29
CA PRO A 104 18.26 9.99 4.38
C PRO A 104 16.93 10.27 5.03
N CYS A 105 16.22 11.33 4.58
CA CYS A 105 14.88 11.66 5.03
C CYS A 105 13.96 12.03 3.87
N VAL A 106 12.66 11.81 4.05
CA VAL A 106 11.62 12.15 3.08
C VAL A 106 10.95 13.45 3.49
N ILE A 107 10.89 14.41 2.59
CA ILE A 107 10.29 15.74 2.83
C ILE A 107 9.04 15.86 1.98
N ARG A 108 7.93 16.19 2.61
CA ARG A 108 6.61 16.28 1.96
C ARG A 108 5.94 17.61 2.35
N PRO A 109 5.75 18.52 1.39
CA PRO A 109 4.95 19.72 1.65
C PRO A 109 3.49 19.34 1.87
N SER A 110 2.87 19.91 2.89
CA SER A 110 1.45 19.71 3.16
C SER A 110 0.58 20.39 2.11
N PHE A 111 -0.55 19.77 1.79
CA PHE A 111 -1.57 20.27 0.85
C PHE A 111 -1.06 20.52 -0.58
N THR A 112 -0.02 19.82 -1.02
CA THR A 112 0.42 19.81 -2.42
C THR A 112 -0.10 18.58 -3.15
N MET A 113 -0.39 18.72 -4.45
CA MET A 113 -0.88 17.62 -5.28
C MET A 113 0.30 16.83 -5.88
N GLY A 114 0.17 15.50 -5.88
CA GLY A 114 1.10 14.61 -6.59
C GLY A 114 2.55 14.63 -6.07
N GLY A 115 2.76 15.03 -4.81
CA GLY A 115 4.11 15.09 -4.23
C GLY A 115 4.95 16.27 -4.69
N THR A 116 4.32 17.29 -5.30
CA THR A 116 5.00 18.50 -5.80
C THR A 116 5.79 19.20 -4.68
N GLY A 117 7.08 19.44 -4.93
CA GLY A 117 7.98 20.12 -3.97
C GLY A 117 8.54 19.22 -2.88
N GLY A 118 8.13 17.95 -2.82
CA GLY A 118 8.69 16.94 -1.94
C GLY A 118 9.87 16.19 -2.59
N GLY A 119 10.58 15.43 -1.78
CA GLY A 119 11.69 14.59 -2.24
C GLY A 119 12.37 13.84 -1.12
N ILE A 120 13.37 13.05 -1.49
CA ILE A 120 14.27 12.37 -0.54
C ILE A 120 15.58 13.14 -0.50
N ALA A 121 16.00 13.55 0.69
CA ALA A 121 17.27 14.18 0.91
C ALA A 121 18.31 13.14 1.38
N TYR A 122 19.39 12.99 0.65
CA TYR A 122 20.51 12.09 0.98
C TYR A 122 21.69 12.83 1.60
N ASN A 123 21.73 14.16 1.49
CA ASN A 123 22.75 15.01 2.05
C ASN A 123 22.16 16.35 2.51
N LEU A 124 22.96 17.13 3.27
CA LEU A 124 22.51 18.39 3.85
C LEU A 124 22.10 19.44 2.81
N LYS A 125 22.76 19.47 1.66
CA LYS A 125 22.45 20.42 0.59
C LYS A 125 21.07 20.11 -0.02
N GLU A 126 20.81 18.86 -0.34
CA GLU A 126 19.50 18.41 -0.82
C GLU A 126 18.40 18.68 0.22
N PHE A 127 18.69 18.41 1.50
CA PHE A 127 17.78 18.71 2.60
C PHE A 127 17.36 20.18 2.61
N GLU A 128 18.32 21.07 2.56
CA GLU A 128 18.07 22.52 2.56
C GLU A 128 17.28 22.96 1.33
N GLU A 129 17.69 22.52 0.14
CA GLU A 129 17.03 22.86 -1.12
C GLU A 129 15.58 22.38 -1.18
N ILE A 130 15.32 21.12 -0.79
CA ILE A 130 13.97 20.53 -0.81
C ILE A 130 13.08 21.21 0.25
N CYS A 131 13.60 21.43 1.47
CA CYS A 131 12.83 22.10 2.52
C CYS A 131 12.44 23.55 2.12
N MET A 132 13.41 24.34 1.62
CA MET A 132 13.14 25.71 1.17
C MET A 132 12.10 25.75 0.04
N ASN A 133 12.21 24.85 -0.92
CA ASN A 133 11.26 24.78 -2.03
C ASN A 133 9.87 24.32 -1.55
N GLY A 134 9.83 23.30 -0.71
CA GLY A 134 8.59 22.77 -0.15
C GLY A 134 7.83 23.80 0.69
N LEU A 135 8.52 24.56 1.53
CA LEU A 135 7.91 25.66 2.31
C LEU A 135 7.32 26.78 1.45
N LYS A 136 7.90 27.03 0.25
CA LYS A 136 7.36 27.99 -0.70
C LYS A 136 6.11 27.47 -1.40
N LEU A 137 6.06 26.17 -1.70
CA LEU A 137 4.99 25.54 -2.48
C LEU A 137 3.81 25.12 -1.60
N SER A 138 4.03 24.81 -0.32
CA SER A 138 2.94 24.51 0.61
C SER A 138 2.10 25.74 0.89
N PRO A 139 0.77 25.70 0.67
CA PRO A 139 -0.14 26.80 0.99
C PRO A 139 -0.14 27.18 2.47
N THR A 140 0.13 26.21 3.34
CA THR A 140 0.18 26.40 4.81
C THR A 140 1.60 26.64 5.31
N LYS A 141 2.61 26.65 4.42
CA LYS A 141 4.04 26.71 4.78
C LYS A 141 4.43 25.62 5.77
N GLU A 142 3.96 24.42 5.52
CA GLU A 142 4.17 23.27 6.38
C GLU A 142 4.83 22.15 5.60
N LEU A 143 5.83 21.52 6.21
CA LEU A 143 6.48 20.30 5.75
C LEU A 143 6.28 19.21 6.77
N LEU A 144 6.04 18.00 6.29
CA LEU A 144 6.28 16.78 7.05
C LEU A 144 7.64 16.22 6.62
N ILE A 145 8.50 15.95 7.59
CA ILE A 145 9.81 15.34 7.39
C ILE A 145 9.80 13.99 8.08
N ASP A 146 9.93 12.93 7.30
CA ASP A 146 9.91 11.53 7.76
C ASP A 146 11.31 10.90 7.65
N GLU A 147 11.67 10.00 8.55
CA GLU A 147 12.82 9.12 8.32
C GLU A 147 12.60 8.30 7.05
N SER A 148 13.67 8.10 6.27
CA SER A 148 13.59 7.29 5.06
C SER A 148 13.64 5.80 5.41
N LEU A 149 12.67 5.07 4.91
CA LEU A 149 12.61 3.61 4.97
C LEU A 149 13.05 2.97 3.64
N VAL A 150 13.67 3.73 2.75
CA VAL A 150 14.16 3.20 1.47
C VAL A 150 15.10 2.02 1.73
N GLY A 151 14.86 0.91 1.04
CA GLY A 151 15.61 -0.32 1.21
C GLY A 151 15.08 -1.26 2.30
N TRP A 152 14.08 -0.86 3.08
CA TRP A 152 13.44 -1.76 4.04
C TRP A 152 12.52 -2.75 3.31
N LYS A 153 12.27 -3.89 3.94
CA LYS A 153 11.28 -4.87 3.47
C LYS A 153 9.87 -4.33 3.72
N GLU A 154 8.96 -4.62 2.81
CA GLU A 154 7.58 -4.16 2.91
C GLU A 154 6.62 -5.35 2.93
N PHE A 155 5.68 -5.32 3.89
CA PHE A 155 4.65 -6.33 4.06
C PHE A 155 3.28 -5.68 4.20
N GLU A 156 2.26 -6.41 3.78
CA GLU A 156 0.87 -5.99 3.90
C GLU A 156 0.05 -7.12 4.53
N MET A 157 -0.87 -6.76 5.42
CA MET A 157 -1.86 -7.66 5.98
C MET A 157 -3.25 -7.23 5.52
N GLU A 158 -3.92 -8.11 4.79
CA GLU A 158 -5.33 -7.93 4.46
C GLU A 158 -6.18 -8.49 5.59
N VAL A 159 -6.93 -7.63 6.23
CA VAL A 159 -7.64 -7.91 7.48
C VAL A 159 -9.12 -7.66 7.29
N VAL A 160 -9.95 -8.51 7.87
CA VAL A 160 -11.40 -8.29 7.94
C VAL A 160 -11.83 -8.36 9.39
N ARG A 161 -12.62 -7.38 9.84
CA ARG A 161 -13.20 -7.33 11.19
C ARG A 161 -14.70 -7.05 11.12
N ASP A 162 -15.46 -7.68 12.00
CA ASP A 162 -16.90 -7.44 12.15
C ASP A 162 -17.25 -6.74 13.47
N LYS A 163 -18.52 -6.38 13.64
CA LYS A 163 -19.04 -5.67 14.83
C LYS A 163 -18.94 -6.48 16.13
N ASN A 164 -18.83 -7.82 16.05
CA ASN A 164 -18.65 -8.72 17.20
C ASN A 164 -17.18 -8.95 17.55
N ASP A 165 -16.27 -8.18 16.94
CA ASP A 165 -14.82 -8.29 17.11
C ASP A 165 -14.21 -9.60 16.59
N ASN A 166 -14.93 -10.35 15.74
CA ASN A 166 -14.30 -11.39 14.94
C ASN A 166 -13.31 -10.72 13.98
N CYS A 167 -12.06 -11.10 14.05
CA CYS A 167 -10.99 -10.47 13.27
C CYS A 167 -10.11 -11.55 12.65
N ILE A 168 -9.89 -11.50 11.35
CA ILE A 168 -9.12 -12.50 10.60
C ILE A 168 -8.11 -11.82 9.67
N ILE A 169 -6.96 -12.46 9.49
CA ILE A 169 -6.05 -12.17 8.38
C ILE A 169 -6.50 -13.01 7.18
N VAL A 170 -6.92 -12.33 6.12
CA VAL A 170 -7.28 -13.00 4.87
C VAL A 170 -6.04 -13.45 4.13
N CYS A 171 -5.01 -12.60 4.10
CA CYS A 171 -3.76 -12.89 3.42
C CYS A 171 -2.64 -11.98 3.94
N SER A 172 -1.44 -12.54 4.06
CA SER A 172 -0.20 -11.78 4.15
C SER A 172 0.39 -11.61 2.75
N ILE A 173 0.92 -10.43 2.46
CA ILE A 173 1.53 -10.09 1.17
C ILE A 173 2.91 -9.52 1.44
N GLU A 174 3.88 -9.93 0.64
CA GLU A 174 5.24 -9.42 0.65
C GLU A 174 5.55 -8.71 -0.66
N ASN A 175 6.12 -7.52 -0.57
CA ASN A 175 6.66 -6.81 -1.72
C ASN A 175 8.11 -7.26 -1.95
N VAL A 176 8.41 -7.76 -3.15
CA VAL A 176 9.76 -8.18 -3.55
C VAL A 176 10.66 -6.95 -3.74
N ASP A 177 10.09 -5.87 -4.28
CA ASP A 177 10.78 -4.58 -4.34
C ASP A 177 10.87 -3.95 -2.95
N PRO A 178 12.04 -3.41 -2.57
CA PRO A 178 12.19 -2.73 -1.30
C PRO A 178 11.39 -1.44 -1.22
N MET A 179 11.16 -0.94 -0.02
CA MET A 179 10.55 0.37 0.23
C MET A 179 11.19 1.46 -0.64
N GLY A 180 10.37 2.34 -1.20
CA GLY A 180 10.74 3.38 -2.16
C GLY A 180 10.07 3.20 -3.52
N VAL A 181 9.58 2.01 -3.82
CA VAL A 181 8.69 1.72 -4.95
C VAL A 181 7.25 1.60 -4.43
N HIS A 182 6.29 2.21 -5.10
CA HIS A 182 4.88 2.11 -4.71
C HIS A 182 4.41 0.64 -4.74
N THR A 183 3.63 0.20 -3.75
CA THR A 183 3.17 -1.20 -3.64
C THR A 183 2.44 -1.70 -4.89
N GLY A 184 1.68 -0.83 -5.57
CA GLY A 184 1.04 -1.13 -6.85
C GLY A 184 2.02 -1.44 -7.98
N ASP A 185 3.21 -0.87 -7.92
CA ASP A 185 4.29 -1.02 -8.92
C ASP A 185 5.32 -2.09 -8.53
N SER A 186 5.20 -2.65 -7.31
CA SER A 186 6.07 -3.73 -6.83
C SER A 186 5.61 -5.09 -7.35
N ILE A 187 6.57 -6.00 -7.53
CA ILE A 187 6.29 -7.43 -7.61
C ILE A 187 5.87 -7.89 -6.22
N THR A 188 4.74 -8.58 -6.10
CA THR A 188 4.24 -9.03 -4.82
C THR A 188 4.00 -10.53 -4.79
N VAL A 189 4.15 -11.11 -3.61
CA VAL A 189 3.99 -12.54 -3.36
C VAL A 189 3.01 -12.75 -2.21
N ALA A 190 2.12 -13.69 -2.35
CA ALA A 190 1.16 -14.10 -1.35
C ALA A 190 1.17 -15.65 -1.21
N PRO A 191 1.25 -16.20 0.01
CA PRO A 191 1.51 -15.51 1.27
C PRO A 191 2.94 -14.98 1.33
N ALA A 192 3.24 -14.10 2.30
CA ALA A 192 4.61 -13.64 2.55
C ALA A 192 5.57 -14.84 2.74
N GLN A 193 6.73 -14.79 2.07
CA GLN A 193 7.65 -15.93 1.98
C GLN A 193 8.80 -15.86 2.98
N THR A 194 9.19 -14.66 3.40
CA THR A 194 10.43 -14.43 4.18
C THR A 194 10.15 -14.09 5.64
N LEU A 195 8.89 -14.05 6.07
CA LEU A 195 8.53 -13.89 7.48
C LEU A 195 8.75 -15.17 8.26
N THR A 196 9.38 -15.07 9.42
CA THR A 196 9.32 -16.10 10.45
C THR A 196 7.91 -16.13 11.06
N ASP A 197 7.52 -17.24 11.68
CA ASP A 197 6.23 -17.34 12.39
C ASP A 197 6.09 -16.25 13.47
N LYS A 198 7.17 -15.94 14.18
CA LYS A 198 7.17 -14.88 15.19
C LYS A 198 6.85 -13.51 14.57
N GLU A 199 7.52 -13.14 13.50
CA GLU A 199 7.29 -11.86 12.79
C GLU A 199 5.88 -11.79 12.23
N TYR A 200 5.40 -12.88 11.65
CA TYR A 200 4.01 -12.98 11.17
C TYR A 200 3.01 -12.73 12.31
N GLN A 201 3.19 -13.37 13.48
CA GLN A 201 2.31 -13.18 14.63
C GLN A 201 2.38 -11.76 15.20
N GLU A 202 3.57 -11.14 15.21
CA GLU A 202 3.73 -9.74 15.60
C GLU A 202 2.94 -8.80 14.67
N MET A 203 3.03 -8.98 13.35
CA MET A 203 2.28 -8.20 12.36
C MET A 203 0.78 -8.47 12.44
N ARG A 204 0.38 -9.73 12.66
CA ARG A 204 -1.02 -10.13 12.86
C ARG A 204 -1.64 -9.43 14.06
N ASP A 205 -0.98 -9.51 15.20
CA ASP A 205 -1.44 -8.91 16.45
C ASP A 205 -1.48 -7.38 16.36
N ALA A 206 -0.46 -6.77 15.73
CA ALA A 206 -0.42 -5.34 15.45
C ALA A 206 -1.61 -4.92 14.57
N SER A 207 -1.88 -5.66 13.49
CA SER A 207 -2.99 -5.39 12.58
C SER A 207 -4.34 -5.39 13.33
N PHE A 208 -4.58 -6.36 14.19
CA PHE A 208 -5.81 -6.42 14.99
C PHE A 208 -5.94 -5.26 15.97
N LYS A 209 -4.84 -4.87 16.63
CA LYS A 209 -4.81 -3.69 17.50
C LYS A 209 -5.10 -2.41 16.71
N VAL A 210 -4.50 -2.26 15.53
CA VAL A 210 -4.70 -1.10 14.65
C VAL A 210 -6.17 -0.98 14.25
N LEU A 211 -6.80 -2.04 13.73
CA LEU A 211 -8.20 -1.99 13.33
C LEU A 211 -9.13 -1.64 14.49
N ARG A 212 -8.90 -2.21 15.67
CA ARG A 212 -9.67 -1.91 16.88
C ARG A 212 -9.53 -0.44 17.29
N ARG A 213 -8.30 0.07 17.33
CA ARG A 213 -8.04 1.46 17.75
C ARG A 213 -8.53 2.50 16.76
N ILE A 214 -8.39 2.23 15.48
CA ILE A 214 -8.92 3.09 14.41
C ILE A 214 -10.45 3.10 14.42
N GLY A 215 -11.08 1.98 14.77
CA GLY A 215 -12.53 1.85 14.86
C GLY A 215 -13.18 1.29 13.60
N VAL A 216 -12.45 0.53 12.79
CA VAL A 216 -13.07 -0.23 11.69
C VAL A 216 -13.74 -1.48 12.28
N GLU A 217 -15.06 -1.52 12.20
CA GLU A 217 -15.89 -2.57 12.82
C GLU A 217 -16.62 -3.45 11.80
N THR A 218 -16.70 -3.02 10.55
CA THR A 218 -17.51 -3.70 9.54
C THR A 218 -16.86 -3.63 8.18
N GLY A 219 -15.74 -4.32 8.00
CA GLY A 219 -15.15 -4.32 6.67
C GLY A 219 -13.74 -4.87 6.57
N GLY A 220 -13.24 -4.83 5.34
CA GLY A 220 -11.88 -5.15 4.97
C GLY A 220 -10.97 -3.93 5.06
N SER A 221 -9.75 -4.15 5.48
CA SER A 221 -8.70 -3.14 5.61
C SER A 221 -7.35 -3.72 5.23
N ASN A 222 -6.47 -2.84 4.78
CA ASN A 222 -5.08 -3.17 4.50
C ASN A 222 -4.19 -2.45 5.52
N VAL A 223 -3.32 -3.19 6.20
CA VAL A 223 -2.30 -2.63 7.11
C VAL A 223 -0.94 -2.88 6.51
N GLN A 224 -0.16 -1.82 6.32
CA GLN A 224 1.17 -1.87 5.70
C GLN A 224 2.26 -1.72 6.76
N PHE A 225 3.28 -2.54 6.64
CA PHE A 225 4.43 -2.60 7.54
C PHE A 225 5.73 -2.46 6.75
N ALA A 226 6.71 -1.82 7.37
CA ALA A 226 8.10 -1.90 6.93
C ALA A 226 8.96 -2.55 8.01
N GLN A 227 9.89 -3.40 7.58
CA GLN A 227 10.84 -4.07 8.46
C GLN A 227 12.25 -3.76 8.02
N ASN A 228 13.06 -3.29 8.96
CA ASN A 228 14.49 -3.09 8.72
C ASN A 228 15.19 -4.45 8.55
N PRO A 229 15.82 -4.73 7.40
CA PRO A 229 16.43 -6.03 7.14
C PRO A 229 17.64 -6.35 8.01
N GLU A 230 18.28 -5.34 8.62
CA GLU A 230 19.47 -5.52 9.46
C GLU A 230 19.12 -5.67 10.94
N THR A 231 18.19 -4.86 11.44
CA THR A 231 17.88 -4.78 12.87
C THR A 231 16.60 -5.53 13.24
N GLY A 232 15.76 -5.87 12.27
CA GLY A 232 14.42 -6.43 12.49
C GLY A 232 13.38 -5.42 13.02
N ARG A 233 13.74 -4.12 13.13
CA ARG A 233 12.80 -3.08 13.58
C ARG A 233 11.59 -3.05 12.67
N LEU A 234 10.39 -3.17 13.26
CA LEU A 234 9.11 -3.17 12.58
C LEU A 234 8.39 -1.84 12.81
N VAL A 235 7.88 -1.22 11.74
CA VAL A 235 7.07 -0.01 11.82
C VAL A 235 5.78 -0.17 11.03
N VAL A 236 4.70 0.45 11.51
CA VAL A 236 3.43 0.56 10.81
C VAL A 236 3.50 1.79 9.91
N ILE A 237 3.25 1.60 8.62
CA ILE A 237 3.31 2.68 7.62
C ILE A 237 1.98 3.40 7.52
N GLU A 238 0.93 2.65 7.27
CA GLU A 238 -0.43 3.16 7.10
C GLU A 238 -1.46 2.04 7.24
N MET A 239 -2.71 2.44 7.37
CA MET A 239 -3.85 1.55 7.30
C MET A 239 -4.89 2.15 6.37
N ASN A 240 -5.35 1.38 5.41
CA ASN A 240 -6.41 1.78 4.48
C ASN A 240 -7.75 1.23 4.99
N PRO A 241 -8.70 2.06 5.48
CA PRO A 241 -9.98 1.62 6.04
C PRO A 241 -11.01 1.31 4.93
N ARG A 242 -10.61 0.61 3.90
CA ARG A 242 -11.39 0.34 2.69
C ARG A 242 -10.87 -0.86 1.93
N VAL A 243 -11.70 -1.40 1.05
CA VAL A 243 -11.25 -2.37 0.04
C VAL A 243 -10.27 -1.68 -0.91
N SER A 244 -9.14 -2.34 -1.16
CA SER A 244 -8.01 -1.83 -1.92
C SER A 244 -7.64 -2.77 -3.07
N ARG A 245 -6.57 -2.45 -3.80
CA ARG A 245 -6.01 -3.36 -4.82
C ARG A 245 -5.43 -4.61 -4.21
N SER A 246 -4.75 -4.48 -3.08
CA SER A 246 -4.24 -5.62 -2.32
C SER A 246 -5.38 -6.52 -1.82
N SER A 247 -6.53 -5.96 -1.46
CA SER A 247 -7.74 -6.74 -1.17
C SER A 247 -8.21 -7.55 -2.37
N ALA A 248 -8.15 -6.98 -3.58
CA ALA A 248 -8.48 -7.71 -4.81
C ALA A 248 -7.46 -8.84 -5.10
N LEU A 249 -6.17 -8.57 -4.90
CA LEU A 249 -5.10 -9.57 -5.00
C LEU A 249 -5.31 -10.69 -3.98
N ALA A 250 -5.52 -10.35 -2.71
CA ALA A 250 -5.77 -11.30 -1.65
C ALA A 250 -7.01 -12.17 -1.92
N SER A 251 -8.09 -11.54 -2.41
CA SER A 251 -9.31 -12.28 -2.78
C SER A 251 -9.06 -13.28 -3.90
N LYS A 252 -8.31 -12.92 -4.93
CA LYS A 252 -7.94 -13.82 -6.02
C LYS A 252 -6.96 -14.90 -5.53
N ALA A 253 -6.02 -14.55 -4.66
CA ALA A 253 -5.02 -15.46 -4.15
C ALA A 253 -5.63 -16.53 -3.24
N THR A 254 -6.56 -16.17 -2.37
CA THR A 254 -7.13 -17.07 -1.35
C THR A 254 -8.47 -17.68 -1.74
N GLY A 255 -9.20 -17.06 -2.67
CA GLY A 255 -10.61 -17.38 -2.93
C GLY A 255 -11.58 -16.75 -1.93
N PHE A 256 -11.10 -16.02 -0.91
CA PHE A 256 -11.95 -15.34 0.07
C PHE A 256 -12.46 -14.01 -0.51
N PRO A 257 -13.78 -13.84 -0.71
CA PRO A 257 -14.34 -12.69 -1.42
C PRO A 257 -14.46 -11.46 -0.50
N ILE A 258 -13.34 -10.78 -0.22
CA ILE A 258 -13.26 -9.66 0.75
C ILE A 258 -14.34 -8.62 0.50
N ALA A 259 -14.54 -8.16 -0.74
CA ALA A 259 -15.51 -7.12 -1.05
C ALA A 259 -16.94 -7.57 -0.75
N LYS A 260 -17.33 -8.80 -1.13
CA LYS A 260 -18.65 -9.37 -0.82
C LYS A 260 -18.87 -9.48 0.69
N VAL A 261 -17.87 -10.00 1.41
CA VAL A 261 -17.94 -10.14 2.86
C VAL A 261 -18.03 -8.76 3.52
N ALA A 262 -17.17 -7.82 3.16
CA ALA A 262 -17.18 -6.46 3.72
C ALA A 262 -18.52 -5.75 3.49
N ALA A 263 -19.15 -5.92 2.32
CA ALA A 263 -20.48 -5.38 2.05
C ALA A 263 -21.57 -5.99 2.96
N LEU A 264 -21.51 -7.30 3.21
CA LEU A 264 -22.42 -7.98 4.12
C LEU A 264 -22.22 -7.57 5.59
N LEU A 265 -20.96 -7.41 6.02
CA LEU A 265 -20.64 -6.90 7.36
C LEU A 265 -21.17 -5.47 7.55
N ALA A 266 -21.05 -4.63 6.52
CA ALA A 266 -21.53 -3.25 6.57
C ALA A 266 -23.06 -3.15 6.78
N VAL A 267 -23.83 -4.13 6.35
CA VAL A 267 -25.29 -4.19 6.58
C VAL A 267 -25.66 -5.04 7.80
N GLY A 268 -24.68 -5.39 8.64
CA GLY A 268 -24.93 -5.92 9.99
C GLY A 268 -24.75 -7.43 10.17
N TYR A 269 -24.32 -8.17 9.15
CA TYR A 269 -23.89 -9.57 9.35
C TYR A 269 -22.58 -9.64 10.12
N THR A 270 -22.28 -10.83 10.65
CA THR A 270 -21.00 -11.13 11.32
C THR A 270 -20.27 -12.26 10.62
N LEU A 271 -18.96 -12.36 10.82
CA LEU A 271 -18.13 -13.36 10.12
C LEU A 271 -18.52 -14.80 10.45
N ASP A 272 -19.03 -15.04 11.65
CA ASP A 272 -19.52 -16.36 12.10
C ASP A 272 -20.89 -16.72 11.52
N GLU A 273 -21.69 -15.74 11.13
CA GLU A 273 -22.98 -15.95 10.43
C GLU A 273 -22.79 -16.20 8.94
N LEU A 274 -21.71 -15.66 8.34
CA LEU A 274 -21.46 -15.81 6.92
C LEU A 274 -20.80 -17.15 6.60
N LYS A 275 -21.25 -17.75 5.49
CA LYS A 275 -20.65 -18.97 4.97
C LYS A 275 -19.33 -18.66 4.25
N ASN A 276 -18.34 -19.51 4.45
CA ASN A 276 -17.04 -19.40 3.77
C ASN A 276 -17.15 -20.01 2.36
N ASP A 277 -17.01 -19.15 1.34
CA ASP A 277 -17.09 -19.58 -0.07
C ASP A 277 -15.96 -20.57 -0.44
N ILE A 278 -14.77 -20.49 0.21
CA ILE A 278 -13.64 -21.40 -0.05
C ILE A 278 -13.99 -22.84 0.30
N THR A 279 -14.82 -23.05 1.31
CA THR A 279 -15.19 -24.39 1.81
C THR A 279 -16.58 -24.84 1.39
N ASP A 280 -17.17 -24.22 0.37
CA ASP A 280 -18.57 -24.44 -0.04
C ASP A 280 -19.55 -24.27 1.13
N GLY A 281 -19.27 -23.33 2.02
CA GLY A 281 -20.13 -23.03 3.17
C GLY A 281 -20.06 -24.04 4.31
N LYS A 282 -19.06 -24.93 4.34
CA LYS A 282 -18.89 -25.93 5.42
C LYS A 282 -18.33 -25.30 6.70
N THR A 283 -17.62 -24.20 6.59
CA THR A 283 -17.11 -23.42 7.72
C THR A 283 -17.63 -21.99 7.65
N PRO A 284 -17.70 -21.26 8.77
CA PRO A 284 -18.01 -19.85 8.74
C PRO A 284 -16.84 -19.01 8.17
N ALA A 285 -17.13 -17.79 7.72
CA ALA A 285 -16.15 -16.86 7.20
C ALA A 285 -15.16 -16.32 8.26
N SER A 286 -15.40 -16.62 9.52
CA SER A 286 -14.49 -16.30 10.65
C SER A 286 -13.23 -17.17 10.70
N PHE A 287 -13.14 -18.22 9.88
CA PHE A 287 -11.92 -19.02 9.75
C PHE A 287 -10.94 -18.33 8.78
N GLU A 288 -9.71 -18.12 9.25
CA GLU A 288 -8.65 -17.54 8.42
C GLU A 288 -8.34 -18.48 7.24
N PRO A 289 -8.24 -17.94 6.00
CA PRO A 289 -7.81 -18.74 4.87
C PRO A 289 -6.38 -19.25 5.06
N THR A 290 -6.16 -20.51 4.71
CA THR A 290 -4.83 -21.12 4.66
C THR A 290 -4.60 -21.65 3.26
N ILE A 291 -3.52 -21.24 2.61
CA ILE A 291 -3.15 -21.67 1.27
C ILE A 291 -1.83 -22.43 1.28
N ASP A 292 -1.75 -23.49 0.49
CA ASP A 292 -0.58 -24.37 0.34
C ASP A 292 0.10 -24.18 -1.05
N TYR A 293 -0.10 -23.02 -1.66
CA TYR A 293 0.47 -22.59 -2.92
C TYR A 293 0.96 -21.16 -2.81
N VAL A 294 1.69 -20.71 -3.80
CA VAL A 294 2.24 -19.37 -3.87
C VAL A 294 1.63 -18.61 -5.04
N VAL A 295 1.26 -17.36 -4.81
CA VAL A 295 0.75 -16.46 -5.83
C VAL A 295 1.74 -15.33 -6.03
N THR A 296 2.14 -15.09 -7.27
CA THR A 296 3.01 -13.98 -7.64
C THR A 296 2.27 -13.02 -8.57
N LYS A 297 2.29 -11.73 -8.23
CA LYS A 297 1.79 -10.63 -9.04
C LYS A 297 2.98 -9.87 -9.63
N ILE A 298 2.96 -9.59 -10.93
CA ILE A 298 3.93 -8.70 -11.61
C ILE A 298 3.16 -7.54 -12.24
N PRO A 299 3.51 -6.28 -11.96
CA PRO A 299 2.84 -5.11 -12.53
C PRO A 299 3.19 -4.96 -14.02
N ARG A 300 2.27 -4.38 -14.79
CA ARG A 300 2.45 -4.03 -16.20
C ARG A 300 2.48 -2.51 -16.35
N PHE A 301 3.44 -2.03 -17.12
CA PHE A 301 3.63 -0.62 -17.45
C PHE A 301 3.41 -0.42 -18.96
N ASN A 302 3.21 0.82 -19.38
CA ASN A 302 3.06 1.22 -20.79
C ASN A 302 4.07 2.30 -21.20
N PHE A 303 5.28 2.27 -20.61
CA PHE A 303 6.32 3.27 -20.94
C PHE A 303 6.67 3.27 -22.42
N GLU A 304 6.57 2.11 -23.09
CA GLU A 304 6.78 1.98 -24.52
C GLU A 304 5.79 2.81 -25.36
N LYS A 305 4.62 3.15 -24.82
CA LYS A 305 3.61 4.00 -25.48
C LYS A 305 3.76 5.48 -25.12
N PHE A 306 4.51 5.77 -24.06
CA PHE A 306 4.72 7.12 -23.56
C PHE A 306 6.21 7.39 -23.34
N PRO A 307 7.00 7.54 -24.41
CA PRO A 307 8.47 7.58 -24.33
C PRO A 307 9.02 8.83 -23.62
N GLU A 308 8.23 9.86 -23.43
CA GLU A 308 8.61 11.06 -22.68
C GLU A 308 8.39 10.92 -21.16
N THR A 309 7.77 9.82 -20.72
CA THR A 309 7.52 9.57 -19.31
C THR A 309 8.78 9.00 -18.64
N ASP A 310 9.12 9.47 -17.45
CA ASP A 310 10.19 8.91 -16.65
C ASP A 310 9.84 7.47 -16.23
N PRO A 311 10.57 6.44 -16.69
CA PRO A 311 10.28 5.04 -16.43
C PRO A 311 10.76 4.58 -15.04
N ARG A 312 11.44 5.43 -14.27
CA ARG A 312 11.91 5.07 -12.92
C ARG A 312 10.71 4.91 -11.99
N LEU A 313 10.69 3.81 -11.27
CA LEU A 313 9.67 3.54 -10.27
C LEU A 313 9.98 4.34 -9.00
N THR A 314 8.93 4.91 -8.42
CA THR A 314 9.01 5.78 -7.24
C THR A 314 7.84 5.48 -6.30
N THR A 315 7.63 6.29 -5.29
CA THR A 315 6.44 6.22 -4.43
C THR A 315 5.14 6.62 -5.15
N GLN A 316 5.23 7.14 -6.38
CA GLN A 316 4.07 7.43 -7.23
C GLN A 316 3.78 6.22 -8.12
N MET A 317 2.55 5.73 -8.10
CA MET A 317 2.13 4.60 -8.91
C MET A 317 2.06 4.93 -10.40
N LYS A 318 2.70 4.07 -11.23
CA LYS A 318 2.80 4.20 -12.69
C LYS A 318 2.25 2.99 -13.46
N SER A 319 2.00 1.87 -12.77
CA SER A 319 1.46 0.67 -13.40
C SER A 319 0.05 0.87 -13.93
N VAL A 320 -0.27 0.22 -15.05
CA VAL A 320 -1.57 0.30 -15.73
C VAL A 320 -2.37 -1.01 -15.62
N GLY A 321 -1.74 -2.07 -15.13
CA GLY A 321 -2.33 -3.39 -14.96
C GLY A 321 -1.35 -4.32 -14.28
N GLU A 322 -1.73 -5.60 -14.22
CA GLU A 322 -0.93 -6.63 -13.56
C GLU A 322 -1.23 -8.01 -14.13
N VAL A 323 -0.29 -8.92 -14.00
CA VAL A 323 -0.50 -10.36 -14.15
C VAL A 323 -0.41 -11.03 -12.80
N MET A 324 -1.13 -12.12 -12.63
CA MET A 324 -1.09 -12.95 -11.42
C MET A 324 -0.98 -14.42 -11.83
N ALA A 325 -0.09 -15.15 -11.18
CA ALA A 325 0.08 -16.57 -11.42
C ALA A 325 0.20 -17.36 -10.12
N ILE A 326 -0.30 -18.59 -10.14
CA ILE A 326 -0.31 -19.52 -9.03
C ILE A 326 0.67 -20.66 -9.32
N GLY A 327 1.51 -21.00 -8.34
CA GLY A 327 2.44 -22.11 -8.39
C GLY A 327 2.50 -22.83 -7.05
N ARG A 328 3.09 -24.01 -7.02
CA ARG A 328 3.30 -24.79 -5.79
C ARG A 328 4.38 -24.18 -4.89
N ASN A 329 5.24 -23.38 -5.49
CA ASN A 329 6.31 -22.63 -4.83
C ASN A 329 6.55 -21.30 -5.56
N PHE A 330 7.42 -20.46 -4.98
CA PHE A 330 7.73 -19.14 -5.53
C PHE A 330 8.28 -19.22 -6.96
N GLN A 331 9.22 -20.12 -7.22
CA GLN A 331 9.86 -20.25 -8.54
C GLN A 331 8.84 -20.57 -9.63
N GLU A 332 7.90 -21.49 -9.35
CA GLU A 332 6.87 -21.86 -10.32
C GLU A 332 5.89 -20.69 -10.58
N SER A 333 5.37 -20.05 -9.52
CA SER A 333 4.43 -18.93 -9.66
C SER A 333 5.08 -17.74 -10.35
N PHE A 334 6.32 -17.44 -10.01
CA PHE A 334 7.10 -16.36 -10.58
C PHE A 334 7.38 -16.55 -12.08
N GLN A 335 7.85 -17.73 -12.48
CA GLN A 335 8.09 -18.02 -13.91
C GLN A 335 6.79 -18.06 -14.73
N LYS A 336 5.68 -18.49 -14.14
CA LYS A 336 4.38 -18.41 -14.79
C LYS A 336 3.92 -16.95 -14.94
N ALA A 337 4.14 -16.10 -13.93
CA ALA A 337 3.82 -14.68 -13.99
C ALA A 337 4.64 -13.96 -15.06
N ILE A 338 5.97 -14.21 -15.13
CA ILE A 338 6.83 -13.66 -16.19
C ILE A 338 6.29 -14.04 -17.57
N ARG A 339 5.94 -15.30 -17.79
CA ARG A 339 5.38 -15.74 -19.07
C ARG A 339 4.07 -15.04 -19.40
N SER A 340 3.24 -14.78 -18.40
CA SER A 340 1.94 -14.12 -18.58
C SER A 340 2.06 -12.62 -18.87
N MET A 341 3.24 -12.01 -18.71
CA MET A 341 3.50 -10.63 -19.09
C MET A 341 3.40 -10.38 -20.59
N GLU A 342 3.63 -11.39 -21.41
CA GLU A 342 3.58 -11.33 -22.89
C GLU A 342 4.38 -10.16 -23.49
N ASN A 343 5.55 -9.88 -22.88
CA ASN A 343 6.44 -8.80 -23.29
C ASN A 343 7.47 -9.20 -24.37
N GLY A 344 7.30 -10.40 -24.95
CA GLY A 344 8.20 -10.95 -25.98
C GLY A 344 9.46 -11.61 -25.42
N LEU A 345 9.68 -11.62 -24.12
CA LEU A 345 10.80 -12.28 -23.48
C LEU A 345 10.44 -13.69 -23.02
N VAL A 346 11.39 -14.61 -23.11
CA VAL A 346 11.24 -15.99 -22.63
C VAL A 346 11.89 -16.07 -21.24
N GLY A 347 11.05 -16.11 -20.20
CA GLY A 347 11.53 -16.17 -18.83
C GLY A 347 12.46 -15.00 -18.49
N LEU A 348 13.56 -15.29 -17.83
CA LEU A 348 14.60 -14.32 -17.49
C LEU A 348 15.69 -14.23 -18.58
N SER A 349 15.33 -14.16 -19.85
CA SER A 349 16.28 -13.97 -20.95
C SER A 349 17.13 -12.71 -20.73
N SER A 350 18.39 -12.74 -21.22
CA SER A 350 19.27 -11.56 -21.13
C SER A 350 18.70 -10.39 -21.93
N ILE A 351 18.69 -9.21 -21.33
CA ILE A 351 18.28 -7.97 -21.97
C ILE A 351 19.44 -6.96 -22.06
N LEU A 352 20.53 -7.21 -21.34
CA LEU A 352 21.73 -6.39 -21.40
C LEU A 352 22.45 -6.59 -22.74
N LYS A 353 22.80 -5.51 -23.41
CA LYS A 353 23.51 -5.58 -24.70
C LYS A 353 24.95 -6.03 -24.51
N GLU A 354 25.49 -6.75 -25.48
CA GLU A 354 26.85 -7.32 -25.41
C GLU A 354 27.94 -6.27 -25.17
N ASN A 355 27.74 -5.05 -25.67
CA ASN A 355 28.68 -3.94 -25.52
C ASN A 355 28.52 -3.14 -24.21
N GLU A 356 27.52 -3.44 -23.41
CA GLU A 356 27.28 -2.77 -22.13
C GLU A 356 28.12 -3.41 -21.01
N GLY A 357 28.87 -2.56 -20.31
CA GLY A 357 29.76 -2.98 -19.21
C GLY A 357 29.03 -3.13 -17.85
N ASN A 358 29.80 -3.57 -16.84
CA ASN A 358 29.29 -3.71 -15.48
C ASN A 358 28.81 -2.39 -14.87
N GLY A 359 29.29 -1.24 -15.32
CA GLY A 359 28.83 0.07 -14.87
C GLY A 359 27.37 0.36 -15.27
N ALA A 360 27.00 0.02 -16.52
CA ALA A 360 25.62 0.11 -16.97
C ALA A 360 24.71 -0.84 -16.18
N LEU A 361 25.14 -2.08 -16.02
CA LEU A 361 24.38 -3.07 -15.21
C LEU A 361 24.17 -2.60 -13.77
N LYS A 362 25.20 -2.01 -13.13
CA LYS A 362 25.07 -1.48 -11.77
C LYS A 362 24.07 -0.33 -11.69
N LEU A 363 24.04 0.54 -12.70
CA LEU A 363 23.08 1.64 -12.77
C LEU A 363 21.64 1.10 -12.87
N GLU A 364 21.41 0.13 -13.74
CA GLU A 364 20.08 -0.49 -13.92
C GLU A 364 19.60 -1.24 -12.66
N LEU A 365 20.51 -1.88 -11.91
CA LEU A 365 20.19 -2.51 -10.64
C LEU A 365 19.84 -1.48 -9.55
N SER A 366 20.59 -0.37 -9.48
CA SER A 366 20.39 0.66 -8.45
C SER A 366 19.21 1.57 -8.71
N THR A 367 18.68 1.56 -9.94
CA THR A 367 17.55 2.39 -10.34
C THR A 367 16.30 1.52 -10.44
N PRO A 368 15.28 1.68 -9.59
CA PRO A 368 14.04 0.92 -9.72
C PRO A 368 13.38 1.16 -11.09
N GLY A 369 13.16 0.08 -11.82
CA GLY A 369 12.55 0.12 -13.15
C GLY A 369 11.83 -1.17 -13.49
N GLU A 370 10.96 -1.14 -14.50
CA GLU A 370 10.17 -2.31 -14.93
C GLU A 370 11.01 -3.52 -15.33
N SER A 371 12.24 -3.29 -15.78
CA SER A 371 13.16 -4.33 -16.27
C SER A 371 14.20 -4.78 -15.24
N ARG A 372 14.21 -4.22 -14.02
CA ARG A 372 15.22 -4.52 -12.99
C ARG A 372 15.38 -6.01 -12.74
N LEU A 373 14.29 -6.76 -12.79
CA LEU A 373 14.30 -8.21 -12.62
C LEU A 373 15.20 -8.95 -13.62
N TRP A 374 15.17 -8.56 -14.89
CA TRP A 374 16.02 -9.16 -15.93
C TRP A 374 17.48 -8.74 -15.76
N PHE A 375 17.74 -7.52 -15.30
CA PHE A 375 19.10 -7.07 -14.96
C PHE A 375 19.68 -7.81 -13.74
N ILE A 376 18.85 -8.19 -12.75
CA ILE A 376 19.27 -9.09 -11.66
C ILE A 376 19.71 -10.44 -12.25
N ALA A 377 18.96 -11.01 -13.17
CA ALA A 377 19.32 -12.25 -13.83
C ALA A 377 20.62 -12.10 -14.66
N ASP A 378 20.82 -10.97 -15.34
CA ASP A 378 22.04 -10.69 -16.08
C ASP A 378 23.25 -10.50 -15.17
N ALA A 379 23.08 -9.95 -13.98
CA ALA A 379 24.14 -9.86 -12.97
C ALA A 379 24.62 -11.25 -12.53
N PHE A 380 23.68 -12.16 -12.26
CA PHE A 380 24.04 -13.56 -11.95
C PHE A 380 24.77 -14.25 -13.12
N ARG A 381 24.36 -14.03 -14.37
CA ARG A 381 25.04 -14.57 -15.56
C ARG A 381 26.46 -14.06 -15.70
N ARG A 382 26.72 -12.84 -15.23
CA ARG A 382 28.07 -12.23 -15.20
C ARG A 382 28.91 -12.62 -13.99
N GLY A 383 28.36 -13.51 -13.13
CA GLY A 383 29.07 -14.03 -11.97
C GLY A 383 29.06 -13.14 -10.75
N TRP A 384 28.16 -12.15 -10.67
CA TRP A 384 28.00 -11.35 -9.46
C TRP A 384 27.45 -12.20 -8.32
N SER A 385 27.96 -11.99 -7.14
CA SER A 385 27.45 -12.64 -5.94
C SER A 385 26.09 -12.06 -5.52
N MET A 386 25.31 -12.84 -4.77
CA MET A 386 24.07 -12.36 -4.16
C MET A 386 24.28 -11.08 -3.35
N GLN A 387 25.42 -11.00 -2.64
CA GLN A 387 25.73 -9.81 -1.84
C GLN A 387 25.93 -8.55 -2.72
N GLU A 388 26.69 -8.65 -3.81
CA GLU A 388 26.90 -7.53 -4.74
C GLU A 388 25.60 -7.07 -5.40
N ILE A 389 24.71 -8.01 -5.72
CA ILE A 389 23.38 -7.72 -6.27
C ILE A 389 22.52 -7.03 -5.23
N PHE A 390 22.45 -7.59 -4.02
CA PHE A 390 21.70 -7.00 -2.90
C PHE A 390 22.19 -5.59 -2.57
N ASP A 391 23.51 -5.37 -2.46
CA ASP A 391 24.08 -4.05 -2.19
C ASP A 391 23.73 -3.02 -3.28
N SER A 392 23.46 -3.49 -4.50
CA SER A 392 23.12 -2.63 -5.63
C SER A 392 21.62 -2.33 -5.73
N CYS A 393 20.73 -3.26 -5.42
CA CYS A 393 19.27 -3.11 -5.68
C CYS A 393 18.40 -3.21 -4.42
N GLN A 394 18.95 -3.66 -3.30
CA GLN A 394 18.24 -3.90 -2.03
C GLN A 394 17.04 -4.88 -2.13
N VAL A 395 16.92 -5.61 -3.23
CA VAL A 395 15.99 -6.74 -3.33
C VAL A 395 16.49 -7.86 -2.44
N ASP A 396 15.63 -8.45 -1.63
CA ASP A 396 15.98 -9.48 -0.65
C ASP A 396 16.66 -10.70 -1.31
N LYS A 397 17.59 -11.34 -0.57
CA LYS A 397 18.49 -12.39 -1.08
C LYS A 397 17.81 -13.70 -1.40
#